data_1a5fbea63033bedd45fe16bf15563930
#
_entry.id   1a5fbea63033bedd45fe16bf15563930
#
_cell.length_a   1.000
_cell.length_b   1.000
_cell.length_c   1.000
_cell.angle_alpha   90.00
_cell.angle_beta   90.00
_cell.angle_gamma   90.00
#
_symmetry.space_group_name_H-M   'P 1'
#
loop_
_entity.id
_entity.type
_entity.pdbx_description
1 polymer ?
#
loop_
_entity_poly.entity_id
_entity_poly.type
_entity_poly.pdbx_seq_one_letter_code
_entity_poly.pdbx_strand_id
1 'polypeptide(L)'
;MWTVGVDEAGRGPVIGPLVVGAVALPTADLDMLFQHGVKDSKDLTHKKRKELVEWFHEQSEQRGWIYSLIECRPERVDNGVQTTGLNILEVELFAEALTQIRQQVEQPLHVLNDACDVNEQRFTDRIAARLPQWPWSGSTIHSEHKADSNFPIVGMASILAKVERDNRIQQLTEEIGIPLGSGYPSDPNTKAAIPNLLLESEPHPA
;
A
#
# COMPACT_ATOMS: atom_id res chain seq x y z
N MET A 1 -19.77 1.36 13.08
CA MET A 1 -18.97 2.07 12.03
C MET A 1 -17.55 1.55 12.07
N TRP A 2 -16.94 1.38 10.92
CA TRP A 2 -15.54 1.00 10.77
C TRP A 2 -14.78 2.13 10.10
N THR A 3 -13.50 2.26 10.44
CA THR A 3 -12.58 3.18 9.75
C THR A 3 -11.62 2.37 8.90
N VAL A 4 -11.34 2.88 7.72
CA VAL A 4 -10.42 2.26 6.75
C VAL A 4 -9.32 3.26 6.41
N GLY A 5 -8.05 2.83 6.46
CA GLY A 5 -6.91 3.58 5.96
C GLY A 5 -6.33 2.89 4.72
N VAL A 6 -5.94 3.65 3.73
CA VAL A 6 -5.31 3.13 2.50
C VAL A 6 -4.09 3.95 2.14
N ASP A 7 -3.00 3.26 1.79
CA ASP A 7 -1.74 3.85 1.32
C ASP A 7 -0.97 2.89 0.41
N GLU A 8 0.04 3.38 -0.29
CA GLU A 8 0.89 2.58 -1.18
C GLU A 8 2.36 2.59 -0.77
N ALA A 9 3.09 1.61 -1.27
CA ALA A 9 4.55 1.56 -1.26
C ALA A 9 5.07 1.09 -2.61
N GLY A 10 6.08 1.77 -3.14
CA GLY A 10 6.71 1.35 -4.40
C GLY A 10 6.40 2.21 -5.62
N ARG A 11 5.95 3.46 -5.42
CA ARG A 11 5.70 4.41 -6.51
C ARG A 11 6.96 4.90 -7.23
N GLY A 12 8.06 5.04 -6.52
CA GLY A 12 9.32 5.60 -7.05
C GLY A 12 10.45 4.64 -7.36
N PRO A 13 10.41 3.35 -7.01
CA PRO A 13 11.42 2.37 -7.36
C PRO A 13 11.46 2.06 -8.85
N VAL A 14 12.62 1.54 -9.30
CA VAL A 14 12.85 1.00 -10.66
C VAL A 14 12.87 -0.52 -10.67
N ILE A 15 12.87 -1.17 -9.49
CA ILE A 15 12.82 -2.63 -9.33
C ILE A 15 11.76 -2.97 -8.27
N GLY A 16 10.94 -3.98 -8.55
CA GLY A 16 9.95 -4.54 -7.65
C GLY A 16 8.55 -3.97 -7.84
N PRO A 17 7.57 -4.52 -7.10
CA PRO A 17 6.17 -4.19 -7.27
C PRO A 17 5.80 -2.85 -6.65
N LEU A 18 4.66 -2.31 -7.10
CA LEU A 18 3.86 -1.34 -6.36
C LEU A 18 2.87 -2.11 -5.49
N VAL A 19 2.82 -1.80 -4.20
CA VAL A 19 1.92 -2.47 -3.26
C VAL A 19 0.98 -1.45 -2.64
N VAL A 20 -0.33 -1.70 -2.69
CA VAL A 20 -1.34 -0.93 -1.97
C VAL A 20 -1.81 -1.72 -0.77
N GLY A 21 -1.74 -1.10 0.40
CA GLY A 21 -2.28 -1.63 1.66
C GLY A 21 -3.57 -0.93 2.04
N ALA A 22 -4.56 -1.70 2.49
CA ALA A 22 -5.76 -1.20 3.14
C ALA A 22 -5.94 -1.89 4.49
N VAL A 23 -6.27 -1.11 5.51
CA VAL A 23 -6.50 -1.58 6.89
C VAL A 23 -7.88 -1.12 7.33
N ALA A 24 -8.67 -2.01 7.90
CA ALA A 24 -9.99 -1.72 8.42
C ALA A 24 -10.18 -2.26 9.84
N LEU A 25 -10.70 -1.43 10.73
CA LEU A 25 -11.02 -1.82 12.10
C LEU A 25 -12.22 -1.02 12.65
N PRO A 26 -12.89 -1.51 13.70
CA PRO A 26 -13.91 -0.74 14.38
C PRO A 26 -13.37 0.62 14.82
N THR A 27 -14.11 1.70 14.54
CA THR A 27 -13.68 3.07 14.88
C THR A 27 -13.31 3.24 16.37
N ALA A 28 -13.91 2.44 17.24
CA ALA A 28 -13.59 2.43 18.68
C ALA A 28 -12.17 1.91 19.01
N ASP A 29 -11.56 1.17 18.09
CA ASP A 29 -10.22 0.57 18.29
C ASP A 29 -9.07 1.44 17.78
N LEU A 30 -9.37 2.60 17.14
CA LEU A 30 -8.34 3.46 16.51
C LEU A 30 -7.22 3.88 17.48
N ASP A 31 -7.55 4.16 18.73
CA ASP A 31 -6.58 4.59 19.74
C ASP A 31 -5.50 3.52 20.01
N MET A 32 -5.79 2.25 19.75
CA MET A 32 -4.84 1.16 19.92
C MET A 32 -3.66 1.28 18.95
N LEU A 33 -3.89 1.76 17.73
CA LEU A 33 -2.82 2.00 16.76
C LEU A 33 -1.83 3.05 17.30
N PHE A 34 -2.34 4.15 17.79
CA PHE A 34 -1.52 5.21 18.39
C PHE A 34 -0.74 4.72 19.62
N GLN A 35 -1.40 4.00 20.53
CA GLN A 35 -0.80 3.45 21.75
C GLN A 35 0.32 2.44 21.45
N HIS A 36 0.24 1.70 20.34
CA HIS A 36 1.29 0.78 19.89
C HIS A 36 2.42 1.47 19.12
N GLY A 37 2.31 2.80 18.89
CA GLY A 37 3.35 3.59 18.27
C GLY A 37 3.32 3.53 16.74
N VAL A 38 2.13 3.28 16.15
CA VAL A 38 1.92 3.44 14.71
C VAL A 38 2.04 4.92 14.37
N LYS A 39 2.90 5.23 13.41
CA LYS A 39 3.18 6.56 12.87
C LYS A 39 3.70 6.43 11.45
N ASP A 40 4.07 7.54 10.81
CA ASP A 40 4.67 7.55 9.48
C ASP A 40 5.75 6.45 9.35
N SER A 41 5.59 5.58 8.36
CA SER A 41 6.45 4.41 8.14
C SER A 41 7.92 4.79 7.90
N LYS A 42 8.18 6.01 7.41
CA LYS A 42 9.52 6.56 7.15
C LYS A 42 10.28 6.87 8.45
N ASP A 43 9.55 7.15 9.53
CA ASP A 43 10.09 7.42 10.87
C ASP A 43 10.37 6.14 11.68
N LEU A 44 10.09 4.98 11.11
CA LEU A 44 10.24 3.69 11.76
C LEU A 44 11.39 2.89 11.17
N THR A 45 12.14 2.19 12.03
CA THR A 45 13.12 1.21 11.57
C THR A 45 12.43 0.02 10.90
N HIS A 46 13.13 -0.69 10.01
CA HIS A 46 12.61 -1.91 9.38
C HIS A 46 12.13 -2.94 10.43
N LYS A 47 12.92 -3.14 11.50
CA LYS A 47 12.55 -4.02 12.61
C LYS A 47 11.23 -3.60 13.26
N LYS A 48 11.06 -2.29 13.55
CA LYS A 48 9.83 -1.79 14.19
C LYS A 48 8.62 -1.94 13.30
N ARG A 49 8.77 -1.74 11.98
CA ARG A 49 7.68 -2.00 11.02
C ARG A 49 7.23 -3.47 11.05
N LYS A 50 8.19 -4.43 11.06
CA LYS A 50 7.85 -5.87 11.16
C LYS A 50 7.13 -6.21 12.47
N GLU A 51 7.60 -5.71 13.60
CA GLU A 51 6.93 -5.90 14.90
C GLU A 51 5.48 -5.37 14.89
N LEU A 52 5.23 -4.23 14.24
CA LEU A 52 3.88 -3.66 14.12
C LEU A 52 2.98 -4.49 13.20
N VAL A 53 3.53 -5.07 12.13
CA VAL A 53 2.79 -5.98 11.23
C VAL A 53 2.43 -7.27 11.97
N GLU A 54 3.35 -7.87 12.71
CA GLU A 54 3.09 -9.06 13.52
C GLU A 54 1.99 -8.80 14.55
N TRP A 55 2.12 -7.70 15.31
CA TRP A 55 1.10 -7.27 16.25
C TRP A 55 -0.26 -7.03 15.58
N PHE A 56 -0.29 -6.39 14.41
CA PHE A 56 -1.53 -6.15 13.67
C PHE A 56 -2.20 -7.47 13.26
N HIS A 57 -1.43 -8.46 12.81
CA HIS A 57 -1.96 -9.78 12.47
C HIS A 57 -2.57 -10.49 13.70
N GLU A 58 -1.92 -10.40 14.87
CA GLU A 58 -2.49 -10.89 16.12
C GLU A 58 -3.84 -10.21 16.45
N GLN A 59 -3.94 -8.88 16.24
CA GLN A 59 -5.21 -8.17 16.44
C GLN A 59 -6.26 -8.56 15.38
N SER A 60 -5.87 -8.87 14.16
CA SER A 60 -6.78 -9.39 13.14
C SER A 60 -7.39 -10.71 13.56
N GLU A 61 -6.60 -11.63 14.13
CA GLU A 61 -7.09 -12.91 14.64
C GLU A 61 -7.97 -12.76 15.89
N GLN A 62 -7.60 -11.88 16.82
CA GLN A 62 -8.28 -11.74 18.11
C GLN A 62 -9.52 -10.85 18.05
N ARG A 63 -9.51 -9.82 17.21
CA ARG A 63 -10.53 -8.74 17.18
C ARG A 63 -11.29 -8.68 15.86
N GLY A 64 -10.86 -9.46 14.86
CA GLY A 64 -11.46 -9.42 13.54
C GLY A 64 -11.08 -8.16 12.74
N TRP A 65 -9.94 -7.51 13.02
CA TRP A 65 -9.42 -6.45 12.17
C TRP A 65 -9.10 -7.02 10.79
N ILE A 66 -9.32 -6.23 9.77
CA ILE A 66 -9.22 -6.69 8.38
C ILE A 66 -8.15 -5.88 7.66
N TYR A 67 -7.47 -6.53 6.72
CA TYR A 67 -6.55 -5.87 5.80
C TYR A 67 -6.68 -6.45 4.39
N SER A 68 -6.22 -5.69 3.44
CA SER A 68 -6.03 -6.10 2.05
C SER A 68 -4.68 -5.60 1.57
N LEU A 69 -3.95 -6.44 0.85
CA LEU A 69 -2.71 -6.11 0.17
C LEU A 69 -2.87 -6.42 -1.31
N ILE A 70 -2.75 -5.39 -2.15
CA ILE A 70 -2.78 -5.51 -3.60
C ILE A 70 -1.36 -5.36 -4.12
N GLU A 71 -0.76 -6.45 -4.56
CA GLU A 71 0.52 -6.44 -5.26
C GLU A 71 0.29 -6.15 -6.74
N CYS A 72 0.78 -5.02 -7.20
CA CYS A 72 0.81 -4.67 -8.62
C CYS A 72 2.19 -5.01 -9.18
N ARG A 73 2.26 -6.05 -10.02
CA ARG A 73 3.51 -6.48 -10.63
C ARG A 73 4.05 -5.44 -11.60
N PRO A 74 5.38 -5.44 -11.83
CA PRO A 74 6.03 -4.46 -12.72
C PRO A 74 5.41 -4.35 -14.10
N GLU A 75 5.00 -5.47 -14.71
CA GLU A 75 4.38 -5.46 -16.04
C GLU A 75 3.06 -4.68 -16.07
N ARG A 76 2.27 -4.76 -15.01
CA ARG A 76 1.04 -3.95 -14.88
C ARG A 76 1.36 -2.49 -14.62
N VAL A 77 2.42 -2.20 -13.86
CA VAL A 77 2.91 -0.82 -13.64
C VAL A 77 3.35 -0.21 -14.95
N ASP A 78 4.20 -0.90 -15.72
CA ASP A 78 4.71 -0.43 -17.02
C ASP A 78 3.58 -0.19 -18.01
N ASN A 79 2.64 -1.12 -18.11
CA ASN A 79 1.46 -0.96 -18.97
C ASN A 79 0.60 0.24 -18.52
N GLY A 80 0.38 0.38 -17.22
CA GLY A 80 -0.38 1.51 -16.65
C GLY A 80 0.29 2.86 -16.98
N VAL A 81 1.60 2.96 -16.78
CA VAL A 81 2.37 4.18 -17.09
C VAL A 81 2.29 4.53 -18.57
N GLN A 82 2.38 3.54 -19.48
CA GLN A 82 2.34 3.74 -20.92
C GLN A 82 0.94 4.09 -21.46
N THR A 83 -0.11 3.71 -20.78
CA THR A 83 -1.50 3.87 -21.26
C THR A 83 -2.25 4.99 -20.55
N THR A 84 -2.60 4.81 -19.28
CA THR A 84 -3.47 5.71 -18.51
C THR A 84 -2.72 6.64 -17.57
N GLY A 85 -1.45 6.32 -17.29
CA GLY A 85 -0.60 7.00 -16.32
C GLY A 85 -0.70 6.39 -14.93
N LEU A 86 0.40 6.51 -14.16
CA LEU A 86 0.55 5.91 -12.84
C LEU A 86 -0.57 6.32 -11.86
N ASN A 87 -0.98 7.61 -11.86
CA ASN A 87 -2.05 8.07 -10.97
C ASN A 87 -3.39 7.37 -11.21
N ILE A 88 -3.69 6.95 -12.44
CA ILE A 88 -4.92 6.21 -12.74
C ILE A 88 -4.80 4.77 -12.29
N LEU A 89 -3.64 4.15 -12.50
CA LEU A 89 -3.36 2.81 -11.99
C LEU A 89 -3.49 2.76 -10.46
N GLU A 90 -2.94 3.74 -9.75
CA GLU A 90 -3.07 3.84 -8.28
C GLU A 90 -4.54 3.93 -7.84
N VAL A 91 -5.34 4.76 -8.51
CA VAL A 91 -6.80 4.83 -8.27
C VAL A 91 -7.47 3.46 -8.43
N GLU A 92 -7.07 2.67 -9.43
CA GLU A 92 -7.57 1.31 -9.64
C GLU A 92 -7.18 0.37 -8.51
N LEU A 93 -5.91 0.40 -8.09
CA LEU A 93 -5.41 -0.43 -7.00
C LEU A 93 -6.05 -0.08 -5.64
N PHE A 94 -6.26 1.21 -5.37
CA PHE A 94 -6.99 1.66 -4.17
C PHE A 94 -8.43 1.16 -4.19
N ALA A 95 -9.12 1.25 -5.33
CA ALA A 95 -10.48 0.73 -5.47
C ALA A 95 -10.54 -0.80 -5.34
N GLU A 96 -9.53 -1.54 -5.84
CA GLU A 96 -9.41 -2.98 -5.65
C GLU A 96 -9.28 -3.32 -4.16
N ALA A 97 -8.36 -2.66 -3.43
CA ALA A 97 -8.16 -2.88 -2.00
C ALA A 97 -9.44 -2.59 -1.19
N LEU A 98 -10.09 -1.45 -1.44
CA LEU A 98 -11.34 -1.07 -0.79
C LEU A 98 -12.49 -2.02 -1.11
N THR A 99 -12.54 -2.56 -2.32
CA THR A 99 -13.54 -3.57 -2.70
C THR A 99 -13.35 -4.86 -1.90
N GLN A 100 -12.11 -5.32 -1.69
CA GLN A 100 -11.82 -6.48 -0.85
C GLN A 100 -12.18 -6.24 0.63
N ILE A 101 -11.94 -5.04 1.16
CA ILE A 101 -12.40 -4.67 2.51
C ILE A 101 -13.93 -4.69 2.58
N ARG A 102 -14.62 -4.09 1.60
CA ARG A 102 -16.09 -4.03 1.57
C ARG A 102 -16.75 -5.40 1.54
N GLN A 103 -16.13 -6.38 0.88
CA GLN A 103 -16.64 -7.76 0.85
C GLN A 103 -16.64 -8.44 2.23
N GLN A 104 -15.83 -7.97 3.17
CA GLN A 104 -15.68 -8.52 4.51
C GLN A 104 -16.38 -7.69 5.58
N VAL A 105 -16.71 -6.42 5.32
CA VAL A 105 -17.34 -5.49 6.26
C VAL A 105 -18.65 -4.96 5.70
N GLU A 106 -19.77 -5.34 6.31
CA GLU A 106 -21.10 -4.86 5.91
C GLU A 106 -21.47 -3.49 6.51
N GLN A 107 -20.85 -3.14 7.63
CA GLN A 107 -21.09 -1.89 8.35
C GLN A 107 -20.65 -0.67 7.52
N PRO A 108 -21.17 0.53 7.84
CA PRO A 108 -20.70 1.77 7.24
C PRO A 108 -19.20 1.98 7.44
N LEU A 109 -18.52 2.41 6.37
CA LEU A 109 -17.09 2.66 6.34
C LEU A 109 -16.78 4.16 6.30
N HIS A 110 -15.85 4.59 7.14
CA HIS A 110 -15.19 5.88 7.01
C HIS A 110 -13.80 5.64 6.39
N VAL A 111 -13.66 5.96 5.10
CA VAL A 111 -12.44 5.68 4.33
C VAL A 111 -11.54 6.90 4.26
N LEU A 112 -10.27 6.71 4.62
CA LEU A 112 -9.20 7.71 4.60
C LEU A 112 -8.06 7.19 3.69
N ASN A 113 -7.70 7.94 2.65
CA ASN A 113 -6.63 7.55 1.72
C ASN A 113 -5.47 8.56 1.78
N ASP A 114 -4.23 8.08 1.66
CA ASP A 114 -3.12 8.97 1.26
C ASP A 114 -3.26 9.34 -0.21
N ALA A 115 -3.22 10.64 -0.52
CA ALA A 115 -3.51 11.12 -1.86
C ALA A 115 -2.26 11.08 -2.74
N CYS A 116 -2.27 10.26 -3.79
CA CYS A 116 -1.20 10.19 -4.79
C CYS A 116 -1.34 11.23 -5.91
N ASP A 117 -2.48 11.89 -6.03
CA ASP A 117 -2.76 12.94 -7.03
C ASP A 117 -2.51 14.32 -6.43
N VAL A 118 -2.07 15.28 -7.23
CA VAL A 118 -1.91 16.68 -6.81
C VAL A 118 -3.24 17.35 -6.39
N ASN A 119 -4.38 16.78 -6.77
CA ASN A 119 -5.72 17.22 -6.37
C ASN A 119 -6.41 16.10 -5.58
N GLU A 120 -6.52 16.27 -4.27
CA GLU A 120 -7.09 15.34 -3.31
C GLU A 120 -8.55 14.99 -3.64
N GLN A 121 -9.37 15.99 -3.96
CA GLN A 121 -10.78 15.74 -4.29
C GLN A 121 -10.92 14.95 -5.59
N ARG A 122 -10.13 15.25 -6.61
CA ARG A 122 -10.11 14.48 -7.86
C ARG A 122 -9.70 13.04 -7.63
N PHE A 123 -8.74 12.78 -6.75
CA PHE A 123 -8.32 11.43 -6.37
C PHE A 123 -9.46 10.68 -5.69
N THR A 124 -10.12 11.32 -4.71
CA THR A 124 -11.30 10.81 -4.01
C THR A 124 -12.42 10.45 -5.01
N ASP A 125 -12.79 11.37 -5.89
CA ASP A 125 -13.88 11.17 -6.86
C ASP A 125 -13.60 10.03 -7.84
N ARG A 126 -12.33 9.89 -8.26
CA ARG A 126 -11.89 8.82 -9.15
C ARG A 126 -11.94 7.45 -8.50
N ILE A 127 -11.56 7.32 -7.22
CA ILE A 127 -11.70 6.08 -6.46
C ILE A 127 -13.18 5.76 -6.30
N ALA A 128 -13.99 6.71 -5.83
CA ALA A 128 -15.42 6.53 -5.62
C ALA A 128 -16.14 6.05 -6.89
N ALA A 129 -15.77 6.59 -8.05
CA ALA A 129 -16.34 6.19 -9.34
C ALA A 129 -16.00 4.74 -9.76
N ARG A 130 -14.98 4.12 -9.15
CA ARG A 130 -14.56 2.73 -9.42
C ARG A 130 -15.04 1.72 -8.38
N LEU A 131 -15.58 2.22 -7.24
CA LEU A 131 -16.09 1.32 -6.20
C LEU A 131 -17.45 0.73 -6.63
N PRO A 132 -17.60 -0.61 -6.59
CA PRO A 132 -18.87 -1.25 -6.90
C PRO A 132 -19.98 -0.76 -5.96
N GLN A 133 -21.11 -0.37 -6.52
CA GLN A 133 -22.32 0.04 -5.79
C GLN A 133 -22.10 1.25 -4.85
N TRP A 134 -21.07 2.07 -5.08
CA TRP A 134 -20.92 3.32 -4.33
C TRP A 134 -22.04 4.31 -4.69
N PRO A 135 -22.56 5.10 -3.76
CA PRO A 135 -22.17 5.20 -2.35
C PRO A 135 -22.78 4.10 -1.47
N TRP A 136 -21.94 3.49 -0.62
CA TRP A 136 -22.39 2.55 0.39
C TRP A 136 -23.09 3.28 1.52
N SER A 137 -24.26 2.76 1.94
CA SER A 137 -25.09 3.44 2.96
C SER A 137 -24.32 3.81 4.22
N GLY A 138 -24.39 5.09 4.59
CA GLY A 138 -23.72 5.64 5.77
C GLY A 138 -22.19 5.70 5.70
N SER A 139 -21.59 5.40 4.52
CA SER A 139 -20.14 5.45 4.34
C SER A 139 -19.68 6.79 3.77
N THR A 140 -18.43 7.12 4.04
CA THR A 140 -17.74 8.32 3.54
C THR A 140 -16.37 7.95 3.00
N ILE A 141 -15.84 8.74 2.06
CA ILE A 141 -14.49 8.62 1.55
C ILE A 141 -13.83 9.98 1.50
N HIS A 142 -12.59 10.04 1.94
CA HIS A 142 -11.77 11.24 1.95
C HIS A 142 -10.33 10.88 1.58
N SER A 143 -9.66 11.77 0.86
CA SER A 143 -8.23 11.63 0.55
C SER A 143 -7.54 12.94 0.87
N GLU A 144 -6.36 12.87 1.50
CA GLU A 144 -5.51 14.04 1.73
C GLU A 144 -4.03 13.67 1.60
N HIS A 145 -3.20 14.65 1.32
CA HIS A 145 -1.75 14.46 1.27
C HIS A 145 -1.19 14.22 2.67
N LYS A 146 -0.26 13.26 2.78
CA LYS A 146 0.37 12.87 4.05
C LYS A 146 -0.63 12.33 5.08
N ALA A 147 -1.68 11.69 4.62
CA ALA A 147 -2.64 11.05 5.49
C ALA A 147 -1.98 9.95 6.37
N ASP A 148 -0.90 9.32 5.89
CA ASP A 148 -0.05 8.39 6.64
C ASP A 148 0.55 9.00 7.92
N SER A 149 0.84 10.31 7.91
CA SER A 149 1.33 11.05 9.07
C SER A 149 0.22 11.57 9.97
N ASN A 150 -0.97 11.86 9.42
CA ASN A 150 -2.08 12.49 10.12
C ASN A 150 -3.01 11.46 10.78
N PHE A 151 -3.18 10.28 10.16
CA PHE A 151 -4.09 9.24 10.61
C PHE A 151 -3.35 7.92 10.85
N PRO A 152 -3.26 7.44 12.10
CA PRO A 152 -2.56 6.18 12.40
C PRO A 152 -3.07 4.98 11.60
N ILE A 153 -4.33 4.97 11.18
CA ILE A 153 -4.88 3.88 10.37
C ILE A 153 -4.29 3.87 8.95
N VAL A 154 -4.06 5.04 8.36
CA VAL A 154 -3.37 5.18 7.07
C VAL A 154 -1.88 4.84 7.24
N GLY A 155 -1.27 5.32 8.35
CA GLY A 155 0.09 4.93 8.73
C GLY A 155 0.27 3.41 8.87
N MET A 156 -0.73 2.69 9.40
CA MET A 156 -0.68 1.21 9.48
C MET A 156 -0.79 0.58 8.10
N ALA A 157 -1.62 1.10 7.20
CA ALA A 157 -1.72 0.66 5.81
C ALA A 157 -0.37 0.85 5.08
N SER A 158 0.27 2.01 5.26
CA SER A 158 1.63 2.31 4.77
C SER A 158 2.66 1.30 5.26
N ILE A 159 2.64 0.98 6.56
CA ILE A 159 3.56 0.01 7.16
C ILE A 159 3.37 -1.39 6.56
N LEU A 160 2.12 -1.86 6.41
CA LEU A 160 1.81 -3.15 5.79
C LEU A 160 2.30 -3.20 4.33
N ALA A 161 1.96 -2.18 3.52
CA ALA A 161 2.38 -2.10 2.13
C ALA A 161 3.92 -2.10 2.01
N LYS A 162 4.61 -1.34 2.88
CA LYS A 162 6.06 -1.24 2.89
C LYS A 162 6.74 -2.55 3.28
N VAL A 163 6.25 -3.24 4.31
CA VAL A 163 6.82 -4.53 4.74
C VAL A 163 6.60 -5.60 3.68
N GLU A 164 5.41 -5.66 3.07
CA GLU A 164 5.13 -6.59 1.98
C GLU A 164 6.07 -6.34 0.79
N ARG A 165 6.19 -5.10 0.36
CA ARG A 165 7.10 -4.74 -0.73
C ARG A 165 8.55 -5.11 -0.41
N ASP A 166 9.03 -4.82 0.81
CA ASP A 166 10.40 -5.16 1.22
C ASP A 166 10.62 -6.69 1.21
N ASN A 167 9.62 -7.48 1.61
CA ASN A 167 9.66 -8.95 1.54
C ASN A 167 9.75 -9.42 0.07
N ARG A 168 8.99 -8.81 -0.85
CA ARG A 168 9.03 -9.16 -2.28
C ARG A 168 10.38 -8.86 -2.91
N ILE A 169 10.99 -7.72 -2.58
CA ILE A 169 12.37 -7.41 -3.04
C ILE A 169 13.37 -8.44 -2.51
N GLN A 170 13.22 -8.87 -1.26
CA GLN A 170 14.07 -9.92 -0.69
C GLN A 170 13.90 -11.24 -1.45
N GLN A 171 12.66 -11.67 -1.71
CA GLN A 171 12.38 -12.88 -2.50
C GLN A 171 12.98 -12.80 -3.90
N LEU A 172 12.79 -11.69 -4.60
CA LEU A 172 13.40 -11.47 -5.92
C LEU A 172 14.94 -11.52 -5.87
N THR A 173 15.54 -10.96 -4.82
CA THR A 173 17.00 -11.05 -4.60
C THR A 173 17.47 -12.50 -4.47
N GLU A 174 16.71 -13.33 -3.75
CA GLU A 174 17.02 -14.75 -3.56
C GLU A 174 16.82 -15.56 -4.87
N GLU A 175 15.74 -15.27 -5.61
CA GLU A 175 15.42 -15.95 -6.88
C GLU A 175 16.44 -15.63 -7.98
N ILE A 176 16.85 -14.37 -8.11
CA ILE A 176 17.79 -13.92 -9.15
C ILE A 176 19.25 -14.16 -8.73
N GLY A 177 19.53 -14.20 -7.43
CA GLY A 177 20.89 -14.34 -6.91
C GLY A 177 21.75 -13.06 -7.01
N ILE A 178 21.13 -11.91 -7.29
CA ILE A 178 21.78 -10.60 -7.39
C ILE A 178 21.22 -9.69 -6.29
N PRO A 179 22.05 -9.03 -5.45
CA PRO A 179 21.58 -8.08 -4.47
C PRO A 179 20.88 -6.88 -5.14
N LEU A 180 19.56 -6.79 -5.03
CA LEU A 180 18.74 -5.75 -5.68
C LEU A 180 18.69 -4.44 -4.91
N GLY A 181 19.13 -4.45 -3.64
CA GLY A 181 18.95 -3.30 -2.74
C GLY A 181 17.48 -3.05 -2.39
N SER A 182 17.11 -1.79 -2.25
CA SER A 182 15.73 -1.39 -1.95
C SER A 182 14.84 -1.26 -3.20
N GLY A 183 15.41 -1.40 -4.38
CA GLY A 183 14.75 -1.13 -5.66
C GLY A 183 14.68 0.35 -6.05
N TYR A 184 15.03 1.27 -5.17
CA TYR A 184 15.01 2.71 -5.48
C TYR A 184 16.25 3.17 -6.25
N PRO A 185 16.12 4.12 -7.19
CA PRO A 185 17.25 4.62 -8.00
C PRO A 185 18.31 5.38 -7.17
N SER A 186 17.99 5.78 -5.93
CA SER A 186 18.95 6.38 -5.00
C SER A 186 19.83 5.37 -4.27
N ASP A 187 19.42 4.09 -4.22
CA ASP A 187 20.15 3.03 -3.52
C ASP A 187 21.37 2.57 -4.33
N PRO A 188 22.59 2.58 -3.74
CA PRO A 188 23.80 2.12 -4.43
C PRO A 188 23.73 0.66 -4.89
N ASN A 189 23.11 -0.24 -4.10
CA ASN A 189 22.97 -1.65 -4.46
C ASN A 189 22.03 -1.82 -5.66
N THR A 190 20.92 -1.08 -5.69
CA THR A 190 20.02 -1.06 -6.83
C THR A 190 20.73 -0.58 -8.11
N LYS A 191 21.51 0.51 -8.00
CA LYS A 191 22.31 0.99 -9.14
C LYS A 191 23.32 -0.04 -9.64
N ALA A 192 23.95 -0.78 -8.73
CA ALA A 192 24.91 -1.83 -9.09
C ALA A 192 24.24 -3.07 -9.71
N ALA A 193 22.98 -3.37 -9.34
CA ALA A 193 22.23 -4.49 -9.88
C ALA A 193 21.78 -4.29 -11.33
N ILE A 194 21.37 -3.06 -11.71
CA ILE A 194 20.78 -2.75 -13.02
C ILE A 194 21.63 -3.25 -14.20
N PRO A 195 22.97 -2.98 -14.31
CA PRO A 195 23.76 -3.48 -15.40
C PRO A 195 23.77 -5.01 -15.52
N ASN A 196 23.79 -5.72 -14.39
CA ASN A 196 23.80 -7.18 -14.38
C ASN A 196 22.46 -7.75 -14.88
N LEU A 197 21.33 -7.13 -14.49
CA LEU A 197 20.00 -7.52 -14.96
C LEU A 197 19.80 -7.30 -16.46
N LEU A 198 20.47 -6.28 -17.04
CA LEU A 198 20.38 -5.97 -18.47
C LEU A 198 21.29 -6.82 -19.33
N LEU A 199 22.30 -7.51 -18.76
CA LEU A 199 23.24 -8.37 -19.50
C LEU A 199 22.69 -9.78 -19.75
N GLU A 200 21.66 -10.20 -19.05
CA GLU A 200 20.99 -11.48 -19.29
C GLU A 200 20.07 -11.36 -20.51
N SER A 201 20.19 -12.34 -21.43
CA SER A 201 19.56 -12.32 -22.76
C SER A 201 18.04 -12.47 -22.78
N GLU A 202 17.41 -12.63 -21.61
CA GLU A 202 15.96 -12.58 -21.45
C GLU A 202 15.61 -11.57 -20.35
N PRO A 203 14.60 -10.70 -20.55
CA PRO A 203 14.19 -9.80 -19.50
C PRO A 203 13.66 -10.61 -18.30
N HIS A 204 14.37 -10.51 -17.17
CA HIS A 204 13.84 -11.04 -15.92
C HIS A 204 12.55 -10.31 -15.56
N PRO A 205 11.50 -11.01 -15.10
CA PRO A 205 10.33 -10.36 -14.52
C PRO A 205 10.74 -9.67 -13.21
N ALA A 206 11.00 -8.37 -13.30
CA ALA A 206 11.43 -7.54 -12.17
C ALA A 206 10.26 -6.97 -11.39
#